data_e1978d29d7ad129b9a2a4dc514a55d49
#
_entry.id   e1978d29d7ad129b9a2a4dc514a55d49
#
_cell.length_a   1.000
_cell.length_b   1.000
_cell.length_c   1.000
_cell.angle_alpha   90.00
_cell.angle_beta   90.00
_cell.angle_gamma   90.00
#
_symmetry.space_group_name_H-M   'P 1'
#
loop_
_entity.id
_entity.type
_entity.pdbx_description
1 polymer ?
#
loop_
_entity_poly.entity_id
_entity_poly.type
_entity_poly.pdbx_seq_one_letter_code
_entity_poly.pdbx_strand_id
1 'polypeptide(L)'
;MIQLSLTIMLLLPVLAWPAASLRGRVFDAETGKFSPCVVTIQVSDESKVGSSPTFKLDFRSNGVFQKALPAGKAVITVRRGFDYVAVRRSVILQPGMTQDLTFTLRRRTPLHKLGWYASDNHVHMIHGEGKTTASFSDVAFAARAAGLDLMPLAQSWTVTKDDPAVLVEACRKVSTSDLLLTWNMEAPKNYWRGDVSYCLGHGWTLGMRGYTATGQSAIAELDAMSAHDYERDKIPTPNFDSHALIHALGGMVSYTHPCRWSRGEWGGRGGYPVETDKFISNLAAELPFDTVAGPTYDAIDILMQTSEVEANEEGQRLWYMLLNHGYRIPGTASSDTSFNDPTRAHPGAVRNYTYVTGKLTPQKLAEAMRQGRNFVTSGPLLLVDFGGHQIGDIVQVRRPITLRTFLKAWSSGELSENLRLVEVIRNGKVIRQFRPNAPEFSTEFDIHESGTAWYIVRVLGGSASQIAISDPLYFEGSEYRPPRPAEAHVNLRVRDASTHRPLDGTCEVLQMVGREAIVRSSITFKNGALTITLPATARLRVTAPGHTPVVKSIFMDYKPLLELTLNLRPEQLTDWRTFERIRTLLGQVFLNVDLR
;
A
#
# COMPACT_ATOMS: atom_id res chain seq x y z
N MET A 1 -23.07 -30.84 -62.80
CA MET A 1 -22.87 -29.41 -63.04
C MET A 1 -22.50 -28.77 -61.68
N ILE A 2 -21.23 -28.56 -61.44
CA ILE A 2 -20.73 -27.92 -60.22
C ILE A 2 -20.45 -26.49 -60.57
N GLN A 3 -21.21 -25.57 -59.98
CA GLN A 3 -21.05 -24.13 -60.15
C GLN A 3 -19.92 -23.66 -59.18
N LEU A 4 -18.78 -23.30 -59.75
CA LEU A 4 -17.69 -22.61 -59.04
C LEU A 4 -18.06 -21.12 -58.92
N SER A 5 -18.39 -20.64 -57.73
CA SER A 5 -18.51 -19.21 -57.44
C SER A 5 -17.12 -18.66 -57.16
N LEU A 6 -16.60 -17.86 -58.10
CA LEU A 6 -15.36 -17.10 -57.96
C LEU A 6 -15.65 -15.83 -57.13
N THR A 7 -15.29 -15.82 -55.85
CA THR A 7 -15.35 -14.63 -55.01
C THR A 7 -14.10 -13.78 -55.31
N ILE A 8 -14.25 -12.73 -56.09
CA ILE A 8 -13.21 -11.71 -56.30
C ILE A 8 -13.13 -10.87 -55.04
N MET A 9 -12.12 -11.12 -54.22
CA MET A 9 -11.76 -10.29 -53.08
C MET A 9 -11.09 -9.01 -53.61
N LEU A 10 -11.87 -7.93 -53.75
CA LEU A 10 -11.38 -6.59 -54.01
C LEU A 10 -10.47 -6.17 -52.85
N LEU A 11 -9.17 -6.32 -53.03
CA LEU A 11 -8.16 -5.65 -52.22
C LEU A 11 -8.26 -4.13 -52.51
N LEU A 12 -9.09 -3.45 -51.68
CA LEU A 12 -9.01 -1.99 -51.60
C LEU A 12 -7.59 -1.63 -51.17
N PRO A 13 -6.87 -0.76 -51.87
CA PRO A 13 -5.58 -0.28 -51.41
C PRO A 13 -5.82 0.45 -50.08
N VAL A 14 -5.29 -0.11 -48.99
CA VAL A 14 -5.12 0.64 -47.76
C VAL A 14 -4.26 1.85 -48.20
N LEU A 15 -4.86 3.02 -48.27
CA LEU A 15 -4.19 4.29 -48.48
C LEU A 15 -3.11 4.39 -47.39
N ALA A 16 -1.92 3.89 -47.72
CA ALA A 16 -0.76 4.02 -46.83
C ALA A 16 -0.47 5.52 -46.75
N TRP A 17 -0.68 6.07 -45.58
CA TRP A 17 -0.29 7.44 -45.32
C TRP A 17 1.20 7.60 -45.66
N PRO A 18 1.60 8.69 -46.34
CA PRO A 18 3.00 8.90 -46.68
C PRO A 18 3.80 8.92 -45.37
N ALA A 19 4.76 8.00 -45.25
CA ALA A 19 5.58 7.84 -44.07
C ALA A 19 6.58 9.01 -43.95
N ALA A 20 6.67 9.57 -42.77
CA ALA A 20 7.73 10.47 -42.32
C ALA A 20 8.48 9.83 -41.15
N SER A 21 9.63 10.34 -40.76
CA SER A 21 10.39 9.89 -39.61
C SER A 21 10.63 11.03 -38.63
N LEU A 22 10.49 10.76 -37.35
CA LEU A 22 10.83 11.69 -36.26
C LEU A 22 11.95 11.08 -35.43
N ARG A 23 13.08 11.78 -35.27
CA ARG A 23 14.14 11.46 -34.33
C ARG A 23 14.13 12.47 -33.18
N GLY A 24 14.09 11.99 -31.94
CA GLY A 24 14.09 12.83 -30.75
C GLY A 24 15.25 12.55 -29.83
N ARG A 25 15.81 13.61 -29.25
CA ARG A 25 16.79 13.56 -28.16
C ARG A 25 16.24 14.34 -26.97
N VAL A 26 16.23 13.75 -25.78
CA VAL A 26 15.71 14.35 -24.57
C VAL A 26 16.81 14.40 -23.51
N PHE A 27 17.11 15.59 -23.03
CA PHE A 27 18.12 15.82 -22.02
C PHE A 27 17.51 16.33 -20.73
N ASP A 28 18.11 15.96 -19.60
CA ASP A 28 17.89 16.59 -18.32
C ASP A 28 18.69 17.89 -18.22
N ALA A 29 18.04 19.00 -17.88
CA ALA A 29 18.66 20.33 -17.85
C ALA A 29 19.74 20.49 -16.77
N GLU A 30 19.66 19.74 -15.67
CA GLU A 30 20.60 19.86 -14.56
C GLU A 30 21.86 19.02 -14.79
N THR A 31 21.70 17.84 -15.38
CA THR A 31 22.81 16.89 -15.56
C THR A 31 23.40 16.92 -16.96
N GLY A 32 22.70 17.47 -17.96
CA GLY A 32 23.07 17.42 -19.37
C GLY A 32 23.03 16.01 -20.00
N LYS A 33 22.59 14.98 -19.24
CA LYS A 33 22.50 13.58 -19.69
C LYS A 33 21.18 13.30 -20.38
N PHE A 34 21.13 12.21 -21.14
CA PHE A 34 19.85 11.69 -21.65
C PHE A 34 18.88 11.39 -20.49
N SER A 35 17.63 11.81 -20.67
CA SER A 35 16.60 11.70 -19.65
C SER A 35 15.57 10.63 -20.02
N PRO A 36 15.38 9.58 -19.18
CA PRO A 36 14.21 8.72 -19.31
C PRO A 36 12.94 9.56 -19.23
N CYS A 37 11.97 9.27 -20.10
CA CYS A 37 10.76 10.08 -20.24
C CYS A 37 9.61 9.30 -20.87
N VAL A 38 8.42 9.86 -20.79
CA VAL A 38 7.23 9.45 -21.56
C VAL A 38 7.07 10.43 -22.72
N VAL A 39 6.87 9.90 -23.91
CA VAL A 39 6.67 10.68 -25.14
C VAL A 39 5.30 10.38 -25.69
N THR A 40 4.50 11.43 -25.91
CA THR A 40 3.23 11.37 -26.62
C THR A 40 3.40 12.09 -27.96
N ILE A 41 3.05 11.43 -29.04
CA ILE A 41 3.03 12.01 -30.40
C ILE A 41 1.59 11.96 -30.91
N GLN A 42 1.08 13.10 -31.33
CA GLN A 42 -0.23 13.21 -31.98
C GLN A 42 -0.02 13.81 -33.37
N VAL A 43 -0.55 13.15 -34.42
CA VAL A 43 -0.47 13.66 -35.79
C VAL A 43 -1.87 13.94 -36.29
N SER A 44 -2.07 15.12 -36.88
CA SER A 44 -3.32 15.58 -37.49
C SER A 44 -3.13 15.78 -38.97
N ASP A 45 -4.17 15.49 -39.75
CA ASP A 45 -4.21 15.80 -41.18
C ASP A 45 -4.47 17.30 -41.33
N GLU A 46 -3.54 18.02 -41.99
CA GLU A 46 -3.68 19.47 -42.22
C GLU A 46 -4.86 19.84 -43.13
N SER A 47 -5.35 18.89 -43.93
CA SER A 47 -6.51 19.13 -44.80
C SER A 47 -7.83 19.25 -44.06
N LYS A 48 -7.87 18.91 -42.78
CA LYS A 48 -9.08 18.88 -41.90
C LYS A 48 -8.94 19.85 -40.75
N VAL A 49 -9.36 21.08 -40.94
CA VAL A 49 -9.40 22.11 -39.88
C VAL A 49 -10.33 21.66 -38.73
N GLY A 50 -9.80 21.62 -37.52
CA GLY A 50 -10.58 21.30 -36.31
C GLY A 50 -10.82 19.82 -36.02
N SER A 51 -10.17 18.89 -36.75
CA SER A 51 -10.29 17.46 -36.51
C SER A 51 -9.46 16.97 -35.31
N SER A 52 -9.98 15.99 -34.59
CA SER A 52 -9.21 15.24 -33.59
C SER A 52 -7.95 14.62 -34.22
N PRO A 53 -6.87 14.39 -33.43
CA PRO A 53 -5.68 13.72 -33.96
C PRO A 53 -6.06 12.41 -34.64
N THR A 54 -5.60 12.21 -35.87
CA THR A 54 -5.87 10.99 -36.64
C THR A 54 -4.94 9.85 -36.28
N PHE A 55 -3.83 10.17 -35.59
CA PHE A 55 -2.86 9.21 -35.08
C PHE A 55 -2.34 9.64 -33.72
N LYS A 56 -2.27 8.70 -32.76
CA LYS A 56 -1.68 8.91 -31.44
C LYS A 56 -0.73 7.77 -31.10
N LEU A 57 0.42 8.10 -30.56
CA LEU A 57 1.43 7.15 -30.09
C LEU A 57 1.97 7.60 -28.74
N ASP A 58 1.84 6.75 -27.73
CA ASP A 58 2.42 6.92 -26.40
C ASP A 58 3.50 5.85 -26.18
N PHE A 59 4.70 6.25 -25.70
CA PHE A 59 5.78 5.32 -25.39
C PHE A 59 6.77 5.92 -24.40
N ARG A 60 7.58 5.05 -23.79
CA ARG A 60 8.72 5.45 -22.97
C ARG A 60 10.00 5.49 -23.79
N SER A 61 10.90 6.42 -23.45
CA SER A 61 12.20 6.59 -24.09
C SER A 61 13.30 6.79 -23.04
N ASN A 62 14.47 6.21 -23.26
CA ASN A 62 15.69 6.48 -22.49
C ASN A 62 16.37 7.82 -22.85
N GLY A 63 15.65 8.71 -23.52
CA GLY A 63 16.15 10.00 -23.98
C GLY A 63 16.53 10.03 -25.46
N VAL A 64 16.46 8.91 -26.16
CA VAL A 64 16.68 8.86 -27.63
C VAL A 64 15.59 8.00 -28.25
N PHE A 65 14.97 8.48 -29.31
CA PHE A 65 13.97 7.70 -30.03
C PHE A 65 13.93 8.05 -31.52
N GLN A 66 13.51 7.09 -32.33
CA GLN A 66 13.16 7.28 -33.73
C GLN A 66 11.86 6.53 -34.02
N LYS A 67 10.91 7.19 -34.69
CA LYS A 67 9.59 6.62 -35.00
C LYS A 67 9.22 6.96 -36.44
N ALA A 68 8.75 5.96 -37.17
CA ALA A 68 8.03 6.17 -38.42
C ALA A 68 6.62 6.65 -38.10
N LEU A 69 6.16 7.72 -38.69
CA LEU A 69 4.91 8.40 -38.38
C LEU A 69 4.19 8.77 -39.69
N PRO A 70 2.87 8.96 -39.67
CA PRO A 70 2.17 9.61 -40.76
C PRO A 70 2.73 11.03 -41.00
N ALA A 71 2.75 11.47 -42.26
CA ALA A 71 3.02 12.87 -42.58
C ALA A 71 1.85 13.75 -42.11
N GLY A 72 2.14 15.01 -41.76
CA GLY A 72 1.15 15.96 -41.27
C GLY A 72 1.65 16.78 -40.08
N LYS A 73 0.77 17.53 -39.47
CA LYS A 73 1.09 18.33 -38.28
C LYS A 73 1.23 17.45 -37.07
N ALA A 74 2.44 17.28 -36.57
CA ALA A 74 2.73 16.51 -35.35
C ALA A 74 2.88 17.41 -34.14
N VAL A 75 2.28 17.02 -33.04
CA VAL A 75 2.47 17.60 -31.69
C VAL A 75 3.15 16.56 -30.84
N ILE A 76 4.35 16.86 -30.37
CA ILE A 76 5.16 16.00 -29.52
C ILE A 76 5.18 16.57 -28.11
N THR A 77 4.76 15.78 -27.12
CA THR A 77 4.83 16.12 -25.69
C THR A 77 5.77 15.15 -24.99
N VAL A 78 6.74 15.68 -24.28
CA VAL A 78 7.72 14.92 -23.50
C VAL A 78 7.56 15.25 -22.03
N ARG A 79 7.45 14.22 -21.18
CA ARG A 79 7.15 14.32 -19.73
C ARG A 79 8.05 13.41 -18.92
N ARG A 80 8.33 13.80 -17.67
CA ARG A 80 9.00 12.96 -16.66
C ARG A 80 8.50 13.30 -15.26
N GLY A 81 7.73 12.40 -14.64
CA GLY A 81 7.19 12.60 -13.29
C GLY A 81 6.40 13.91 -13.13
N PHE A 82 6.14 14.30 -11.87
CA PHE A 82 5.35 15.49 -11.55
C PHE A 82 6.20 16.74 -11.33
N ASP A 83 7.46 16.59 -10.99
CA ASP A 83 8.37 17.68 -10.67
C ASP A 83 9.13 18.25 -11.88
N TYR A 84 8.94 17.67 -13.07
CA TYR A 84 9.48 18.19 -14.32
C TYR A 84 8.41 18.92 -15.15
N VAL A 85 8.78 20.05 -15.73
CA VAL A 85 7.92 20.75 -16.68
C VAL A 85 7.87 19.97 -17.99
N ALA A 86 6.67 19.61 -18.43
CA ALA A 86 6.46 18.98 -19.74
C ALA A 86 6.91 19.91 -20.87
N VAL A 87 7.50 19.36 -21.91
CA VAL A 87 7.93 20.12 -23.09
C VAL A 87 7.09 19.69 -24.28
N ARG A 88 6.48 20.68 -24.94
CA ARG A 88 5.67 20.48 -26.14
C ARG A 88 6.30 21.15 -27.37
N ARG A 89 6.33 20.43 -28.48
CA ARG A 89 6.79 20.94 -29.80
C ARG A 89 5.77 20.57 -30.86
N SER A 90 5.54 21.49 -31.78
CA SER A 90 4.72 21.25 -32.98
C SER A 90 5.62 21.36 -34.22
N VAL A 91 5.53 20.39 -35.12
CA VAL A 91 6.28 20.35 -36.38
C VAL A 91 5.41 19.80 -37.49
N ILE A 92 5.79 20.14 -38.73
CA ILE A 92 5.21 19.53 -39.93
C ILE A 92 6.11 18.38 -40.36
N LEU A 93 5.57 17.17 -40.34
CA LEU A 93 6.24 15.97 -40.82
C LEU A 93 5.99 15.83 -42.32
N GLN A 94 7.06 15.98 -43.12
CA GLN A 94 6.96 15.86 -44.58
C GLN A 94 7.19 14.40 -45.01
N PRO A 95 6.48 13.90 -46.03
CA PRO A 95 6.66 12.57 -46.56
C PRO A 95 8.12 12.29 -46.94
N GLY A 96 8.65 11.13 -46.57
CA GLY A 96 10.01 10.71 -46.87
C GLY A 96 11.13 11.42 -46.10
N MET A 97 10.79 12.43 -45.27
CA MET A 97 11.78 13.21 -44.52
C MET A 97 11.93 12.72 -43.07
N THR A 98 13.13 12.90 -42.54
CA THR A 98 13.40 12.72 -41.10
C THR A 98 13.50 14.08 -40.42
N GLN A 99 12.64 14.30 -39.43
CA GLN A 99 12.69 15.51 -38.60
C GLN A 99 13.48 15.22 -37.32
N ASP A 100 14.53 15.97 -37.04
CA ASP A 100 15.32 15.92 -35.81
C ASP A 100 14.81 16.94 -34.78
N LEU A 101 14.55 16.51 -33.54
CA LEU A 101 14.15 17.39 -32.46
C LEU A 101 14.97 17.13 -31.19
N THR A 102 15.26 18.22 -30.48
CA THR A 102 15.89 18.16 -29.16
C THR A 102 14.96 18.77 -28.11
N PHE A 103 14.81 18.07 -26.98
CA PHE A 103 14.01 18.48 -25.85
C PHE A 103 14.91 18.58 -24.61
N THR A 104 14.64 19.55 -23.74
CA THR A 104 15.34 19.70 -22.47
C THR A 104 14.30 19.78 -21.37
N LEU A 105 14.28 18.78 -20.49
CA LEU A 105 13.39 18.71 -19.34
C LEU A 105 14.02 19.44 -18.15
N ARG A 106 13.26 20.32 -17.51
CA ARG A 106 13.69 21.09 -16.34
C ARG A 106 12.81 20.74 -15.14
N ARG A 107 13.44 20.54 -13.99
CA ARG A 107 12.68 20.44 -12.73
C ARG A 107 12.04 21.79 -12.39
N ARG A 108 10.79 21.75 -11.94
CA ARG A 108 10.04 22.92 -11.47
C ARG A 108 10.29 23.18 -9.99
N THR A 109 10.49 22.13 -9.21
CA THR A 109 10.53 22.19 -7.75
C THR A 109 11.91 21.93 -7.19
N PRO A 110 12.26 22.48 -6.03
CA PRO A 110 13.49 22.16 -5.33
C PRO A 110 13.41 20.88 -4.48
N LEU A 111 12.27 20.16 -4.45
CA LEU A 111 11.98 19.09 -3.48
C LEU A 111 13.09 18.05 -3.40
N HIS A 112 13.59 17.57 -4.54
CA HIS A 112 14.69 16.60 -4.59
C HIS A 112 15.97 17.12 -3.90
N LYS A 113 16.32 18.39 -4.11
CA LYS A 113 17.49 19.03 -3.47
C LYS A 113 17.31 19.25 -1.97
N LEU A 114 16.06 19.29 -1.53
CA LEU A 114 15.68 19.42 -0.12
C LEU A 114 15.54 18.08 0.61
N GLY A 115 15.81 16.95 -0.06
CA GLY A 115 15.72 15.62 0.54
C GLY A 115 14.35 14.96 0.45
N TRP A 116 13.46 15.45 -0.41
CA TRP A 116 12.17 14.81 -0.69
C TRP A 116 12.31 13.82 -1.85
N TYR A 117 11.90 12.58 -1.61
CA TYR A 117 12.02 11.48 -2.56
C TYR A 117 10.67 10.92 -2.94
N ALA A 118 10.48 10.75 -4.26
CA ALA A 118 9.26 10.20 -4.83
C ALA A 118 9.28 8.67 -4.79
N SER A 119 8.23 8.03 -4.26
CA SER A 119 8.08 6.58 -4.27
C SER A 119 6.64 6.13 -4.54
N ASP A 120 6.51 4.98 -5.21
CA ASP A 120 5.24 4.25 -5.35
C ASP A 120 5.46 2.87 -4.74
N ASN A 121 4.79 2.61 -3.61
CA ASN A 121 5.14 1.50 -2.72
C ASN A 121 4.33 0.22 -2.98
N HIS A 122 3.40 0.24 -3.94
CA HIS A 122 2.58 -0.92 -4.28
C HIS A 122 2.51 -1.08 -5.81
N VAL A 123 3.50 -1.77 -6.34
CA VAL A 123 3.65 -2.04 -7.78
C VAL A 123 3.98 -3.51 -7.98
N HIS A 124 3.23 -4.19 -8.83
CA HIS A 124 3.43 -5.60 -9.15
C HIS A 124 4.11 -5.80 -10.51
N MET A 125 4.99 -6.80 -10.64
CA MET A 125 5.35 -7.33 -11.95
C MET A 125 4.17 -8.09 -12.55
N ILE A 126 3.55 -8.94 -11.74
CA ILE A 126 2.39 -9.76 -12.09
C ILE A 126 1.38 -9.61 -10.97
N HIS A 127 0.13 -9.37 -11.32
CA HIS A 127 -1.01 -9.40 -10.41
C HIS A 127 -2.00 -10.44 -10.93
N GLY A 128 -2.48 -11.33 -10.03
CA GLY A 128 -3.36 -12.41 -10.43
C GLY A 128 -2.62 -13.53 -11.20
N GLU A 129 -3.36 -14.32 -11.95
CA GLU A 129 -2.84 -15.48 -12.72
C GLU A 129 -2.21 -15.11 -14.07
N GLY A 130 -2.05 -13.83 -14.33
CA GLY A 130 -1.51 -13.33 -15.59
C GLY A 130 -0.02 -13.66 -15.79
N LYS A 131 0.46 -13.43 -17.01
CA LYS A 131 1.87 -13.49 -17.37
C LYS A 131 2.35 -12.11 -17.79
N THR A 132 3.63 -11.83 -17.58
CA THR A 132 4.28 -10.64 -18.12
C THR A 132 5.53 -11.02 -18.88
N THR A 133 5.85 -10.23 -19.90
CA THR A 133 7.16 -10.24 -20.59
C THR A 133 8.10 -9.17 -20.05
N ALA A 134 7.63 -8.34 -19.10
CA ALA A 134 8.45 -7.29 -18.51
C ALA A 134 9.57 -7.88 -17.67
N SER A 135 10.78 -7.40 -17.91
CA SER A 135 11.97 -7.70 -17.10
C SER A 135 12.13 -6.66 -15.98
N PHE A 136 13.03 -6.94 -15.01
CA PHE A 136 13.43 -5.93 -14.03
C PHE A 136 13.98 -4.64 -14.67
N SER A 137 14.64 -4.77 -15.83
CA SER A 137 15.11 -3.60 -16.58
C SER A 137 13.97 -2.76 -17.15
N ASP A 138 12.90 -3.40 -17.64
CA ASP A 138 11.71 -2.70 -18.14
C ASP A 138 10.97 -1.98 -17.01
N VAL A 139 10.89 -2.62 -15.85
CA VAL A 139 10.30 -2.04 -14.64
C VAL A 139 11.11 -0.83 -14.16
N ALA A 140 12.43 -0.96 -14.04
CA ALA A 140 13.31 0.13 -13.65
C ALA A 140 13.25 1.29 -14.67
N PHE A 141 13.18 0.99 -15.96
CA PHE A 141 12.99 1.98 -17.00
C PHE A 141 11.66 2.72 -16.86
N ALA A 142 10.57 2.01 -16.59
CA ALA A 142 9.26 2.62 -16.37
C ALA A 142 9.26 3.56 -15.15
N ALA A 143 9.85 3.13 -14.03
CA ALA A 143 9.97 3.92 -12.81
C ALA A 143 10.80 5.20 -13.04
N ARG A 144 11.93 5.11 -13.75
CA ARG A 144 12.76 6.26 -14.09
C ARG A 144 12.05 7.24 -15.04
N ALA A 145 11.31 6.73 -16.02
CA ALA A 145 10.50 7.56 -16.91
C ALA A 145 9.34 8.25 -16.15
N ALA A 146 8.83 7.61 -15.09
CA ALA A 146 7.86 8.20 -14.18
C ALA A 146 8.47 9.18 -13.17
N GLY A 147 9.82 9.31 -13.10
CA GLY A 147 10.50 10.19 -12.15
C GLY A 147 10.41 9.73 -10.70
N LEU A 148 10.37 8.43 -10.46
CA LEU A 148 10.45 7.87 -9.10
C LEU A 148 11.92 7.75 -8.68
N ASP A 149 12.17 7.98 -7.39
CA ASP A 149 13.50 7.82 -6.76
C ASP A 149 13.65 6.43 -6.10
N LEU A 150 12.54 5.86 -5.61
CA LEU A 150 12.47 4.51 -5.07
C LEU A 150 11.18 3.83 -5.51
N MET A 151 11.27 2.56 -5.88
CA MET A 151 10.10 1.73 -6.16
C MET A 151 10.33 0.29 -5.68
N PRO A 152 9.58 -0.21 -4.71
CA PRO A 152 9.57 -1.62 -4.35
C PRO A 152 8.62 -2.40 -5.27
N LEU A 153 8.99 -3.64 -5.58
CA LEU A 153 8.17 -4.57 -6.33
C LEU A 153 7.48 -5.54 -5.39
N ALA A 154 6.18 -5.43 -5.33
CA ALA A 154 5.35 -6.24 -4.46
C ALA A 154 5.34 -7.71 -4.90
N GLN A 155 5.81 -8.57 -4.01
CA GLN A 155 5.59 -10.00 -4.10
C GLN A 155 4.22 -10.31 -3.50
N SER A 156 3.47 -11.17 -4.16
CA SER A 156 2.18 -11.62 -3.68
C SER A 156 1.98 -13.10 -4.05
N TRP A 157 0.89 -13.68 -3.57
CA TRP A 157 0.57 -15.10 -3.73
C TRP A 157 0.58 -15.61 -5.19
N THR A 158 0.43 -14.74 -6.16
CA THR A 158 0.39 -15.08 -7.59
C THR A 158 1.73 -14.92 -8.29
N VAL A 159 2.72 -14.38 -7.62
CA VAL A 159 4.03 -14.09 -8.19
C VAL A 159 5.07 -15.09 -7.70
N THR A 160 6.10 -15.26 -8.48
CA THR A 160 7.25 -16.11 -8.17
C THR A 160 7.63 -16.03 -6.69
N LYS A 161 7.64 -17.18 -6.02
CA LYS A 161 8.11 -17.34 -4.64
C LYS A 161 9.65 -17.29 -4.61
N ASP A 162 10.20 -16.25 -5.23
CA ASP A 162 11.64 -16.08 -5.32
C ASP A 162 12.24 -15.87 -3.93
N ASP A 163 13.43 -16.41 -3.76
CA ASP A 163 14.22 -16.17 -2.57
C ASP A 163 14.54 -14.67 -2.44
N PRO A 164 14.41 -14.05 -1.26
CA PRO A 164 14.69 -12.63 -1.06
C PRO A 164 16.08 -12.20 -1.55
N ALA A 165 17.11 -13.06 -1.45
CA ALA A 165 18.45 -12.74 -1.93
C ALA A 165 18.48 -12.63 -3.46
N VAL A 166 17.73 -13.47 -4.18
CA VAL A 166 17.59 -13.40 -5.65
C VAL A 166 16.93 -12.08 -6.06
N LEU A 167 15.85 -11.67 -5.37
CA LEU A 167 15.16 -10.41 -5.63
C LEU A 167 16.04 -9.19 -5.33
N VAL A 168 16.75 -9.19 -4.21
CA VAL A 168 17.69 -8.12 -3.85
C VAL A 168 18.75 -7.96 -4.93
N GLU A 169 19.32 -9.05 -5.42
CA GLU A 169 20.36 -9.01 -6.46
C GLU A 169 19.79 -8.56 -7.81
N ALA A 170 18.59 -9.02 -8.19
CA ALA A 170 17.92 -8.60 -9.42
C ALA A 170 17.62 -7.09 -9.40
N CYS A 171 17.07 -6.58 -8.30
CA CYS A 171 16.81 -5.16 -8.11
C CYS A 171 18.09 -4.33 -8.10
N ARG A 172 19.15 -4.82 -7.43
CA ARG A 172 20.46 -4.14 -7.37
C ARG A 172 21.08 -3.96 -8.75
N LYS A 173 21.00 -4.96 -9.62
CA LYS A 173 21.56 -4.92 -10.99
C LYS A 173 20.96 -3.82 -11.87
N VAL A 174 19.70 -3.47 -11.64
CA VAL A 174 18.97 -2.47 -12.44
C VAL A 174 18.80 -1.12 -11.75
N SER A 175 19.16 -1.03 -10.47
CA SER A 175 19.18 0.23 -9.72
C SER A 175 20.28 1.15 -10.25
N THR A 176 20.02 2.46 -10.21
CA THR A 176 20.91 3.50 -10.72
C THR A 176 21.08 4.59 -9.64
N SER A 177 21.87 5.63 -9.94
CA SER A 177 22.02 6.75 -9.01
C SER A 177 20.74 7.58 -8.82
N ASP A 178 19.79 7.47 -9.75
CA ASP A 178 18.53 8.19 -9.79
C ASP A 178 17.28 7.31 -9.55
N LEU A 179 17.48 5.99 -9.30
CA LEU A 179 16.42 5.06 -8.94
C LEU A 179 16.95 3.93 -8.07
N LEU A 180 16.38 3.75 -6.90
CA LEU A 180 16.54 2.55 -6.09
C LEU A 180 15.34 1.62 -6.32
N LEU A 181 15.55 0.55 -7.08
CA LEU A 181 14.59 -0.54 -7.18
C LEU A 181 14.82 -1.51 -6.02
N THR A 182 13.76 -1.96 -5.37
CA THR A 182 13.81 -2.92 -4.27
C THR A 182 12.62 -3.86 -4.35
N TRP A 183 12.46 -4.74 -3.38
CA TRP A 183 11.31 -5.62 -3.26
C TRP A 183 10.51 -5.30 -2.00
N ASN A 184 9.26 -5.65 -2.00
CA ASN A 184 8.38 -5.69 -0.83
C ASN A 184 7.35 -6.81 -0.98
N MET A 185 6.33 -6.81 -0.14
CA MET A 185 5.19 -7.72 -0.25
C MET A 185 3.88 -6.95 -0.20
N GLU A 186 2.90 -7.41 -0.95
CA GLU A 186 1.51 -7.16 -0.62
C GLU A 186 1.11 -8.22 0.42
N ALA A 187 1.41 -7.90 1.69
CA ALA A 187 1.15 -8.74 2.85
C ALA A 187 0.89 -7.86 4.10
N PRO A 188 -0.04 -8.28 4.99
CA PRO A 188 -0.91 -9.43 4.85
C PRO A 188 -1.90 -9.31 3.70
N LYS A 189 -2.44 -10.45 3.25
CA LYS A 189 -3.50 -10.51 2.24
C LYS A 189 -4.49 -11.61 2.62
N ASN A 190 -5.34 -11.35 3.59
CA ASN A 190 -6.20 -12.33 4.23
C ASN A 190 -7.67 -12.11 3.95
N TYR A 191 -8.39 -13.22 3.75
CA TYR A 191 -9.83 -13.25 3.53
C TYR A 191 -10.51 -14.06 4.64
N TRP A 192 -11.60 -13.53 5.20
CA TRP A 192 -12.38 -14.24 6.20
C TRP A 192 -13.21 -15.35 5.54
N ARG A 193 -13.09 -16.57 6.04
CA ARG A 193 -13.85 -17.74 5.55
C ARG A 193 -13.73 -17.98 4.04
N GLY A 194 -12.65 -17.55 3.42
CA GLY A 194 -12.45 -17.70 1.99
C GLY A 194 -13.44 -16.92 1.11
N ASP A 195 -14.22 -16.01 1.67
CA ASP A 195 -15.12 -15.16 0.93
C ASP A 195 -14.45 -13.79 0.69
N VAL A 196 -14.27 -13.42 -0.57
CA VAL A 196 -13.72 -12.11 -0.97
C VAL A 196 -14.54 -10.93 -0.44
N SER A 197 -15.81 -11.15 -0.10
CA SER A 197 -16.66 -10.14 0.54
C SER A 197 -16.21 -9.78 1.96
N TYR A 198 -15.34 -10.57 2.58
CA TYR A 198 -14.87 -10.38 3.95
C TYR A 198 -13.34 -10.37 4.01
N CYS A 199 -12.73 -9.47 3.28
CA CYS A 199 -11.29 -9.26 3.32
C CYS A 199 -10.89 -8.64 4.67
N LEU A 200 -9.96 -9.26 5.39
CA LEU A 200 -9.44 -8.72 6.65
C LEU A 200 -8.64 -7.44 6.44
N GLY A 201 -8.09 -7.26 5.26
CA GLY A 201 -7.31 -6.13 4.83
C GLY A 201 -6.04 -6.58 4.10
N HIS A 202 -5.65 -5.80 3.10
CA HIS A 202 -4.35 -5.96 2.48
C HIS A 202 -3.37 -4.93 3.05
N GLY A 203 -2.09 -5.26 3.04
CA GLY A 203 -1.02 -4.34 3.38
C GLY A 203 0.10 -4.40 2.35
N TRP A 204 0.79 -3.30 2.11
CA TRP A 204 2.10 -3.34 1.50
C TRP A 204 3.18 -3.11 2.56
N THR A 205 4.34 -3.72 2.37
CA THR A 205 5.47 -3.64 3.31
C THR A 205 6.59 -2.78 2.74
N LEU A 206 7.45 -2.25 3.58
CA LEU A 206 8.64 -1.52 3.13
C LEU A 206 9.79 -1.68 4.12
N GLY A 207 11.02 -1.86 3.60
CA GLY A 207 12.25 -1.80 4.40
C GLY A 207 12.54 -3.04 5.25
N MET A 208 11.76 -4.13 5.14
CA MET A 208 11.99 -5.34 5.91
C MET A 208 13.20 -6.16 5.43
N ARG A 209 13.79 -6.92 6.34
CA ARG A 209 14.82 -7.91 6.04
C ARG A 209 14.22 -9.10 5.30
N GLY A 210 15.03 -9.74 4.45
CA GLY A 210 14.60 -10.90 3.67
C GLY A 210 14.44 -12.20 4.45
N TYR A 211 15.04 -12.28 5.66
CA TYR A 211 15.06 -13.51 6.45
C TYR A 211 14.79 -13.23 7.92
N THR A 212 14.10 -14.17 8.57
CA THR A 212 13.89 -14.19 10.03
C THR A 212 15.21 -14.43 10.76
N ALA A 213 15.21 -14.31 12.08
CA ALA A 213 16.38 -14.62 12.92
C ALA A 213 16.79 -16.10 12.83
N THR A 214 15.86 -16.98 12.47
CA THR A 214 16.09 -18.42 12.28
C THR A 214 16.46 -18.79 10.84
N GLY A 215 16.62 -17.79 9.95
CA GLY A 215 17.04 -17.98 8.57
C GLY A 215 15.92 -18.37 7.59
N GLN A 216 14.65 -18.27 8.00
CA GLN A 216 13.50 -18.55 7.13
C GLN A 216 13.22 -17.36 6.21
N SER A 217 12.80 -17.61 4.98
CA SER A 217 12.42 -16.57 4.02
C SER A 217 11.21 -15.78 4.52
N ALA A 218 11.35 -14.45 4.60
CA ALA A 218 10.25 -13.55 4.96
C ALA A 218 9.06 -13.67 3.99
N ILE A 219 9.35 -13.87 2.70
CA ILE A 219 8.32 -14.07 1.68
C ILE A 219 7.54 -15.35 1.97
N ALA A 220 8.23 -16.47 2.21
CA ALA A 220 7.58 -17.75 2.48
C ALA A 220 6.76 -17.72 3.79
N GLU A 221 7.26 -17.05 4.83
CA GLU A 221 6.55 -16.93 6.10
C GLU A 221 5.27 -16.08 5.96
N LEU A 222 5.35 -14.91 5.33
CA LEU A 222 4.20 -14.03 5.14
C LEU A 222 3.18 -14.64 4.14
N ASP A 223 3.65 -15.34 3.09
CA ASP A 223 2.79 -16.07 2.16
C ASP A 223 2.03 -17.20 2.88
N ALA A 224 2.72 -17.97 3.72
CA ALA A 224 2.10 -19.03 4.50
C ALA A 224 1.06 -18.55 5.53
N MET A 225 1.15 -17.29 5.95
CA MET A 225 0.18 -16.64 6.84
C MET A 225 -1.02 -16.08 6.09
N SER A 226 -0.88 -15.83 4.79
CA SER A 226 -1.94 -15.29 3.96
C SER A 226 -2.89 -16.41 3.54
N ALA A 227 -4.19 -16.25 3.81
CA ALA A 227 -5.21 -17.22 3.42
C ALA A 227 -5.62 -16.98 1.97
N HIS A 228 -4.93 -17.64 1.04
CA HIS A 228 -5.24 -17.55 -0.39
C HIS A 228 -6.17 -18.67 -0.85
N ASP A 229 -6.13 -19.81 -0.17
CA ASP A 229 -7.02 -20.91 -0.46
C ASP A 229 -8.31 -20.75 0.31
N TYR A 230 -9.40 -20.69 -0.41
CA TYR A 230 -10.78 -20.60 0.05
C TYR A 230 -11.24 -21.88 0.78
N GLU A 231 -10.40 -22.43 1.64
CA GLU A 231 -10.82 -23.51 2.53
C GLU A 231 -11.79 -22.94 3.56
N ARG A 232 -13.07 -23.23 3.37
CA ARG A 232 -14.22 -22.70 4.12
C ARG A 232 -14.12 -22.81 5.63
N ASP A 233 -13.24 -23.65 6.16
CA ASP A 233 -13.20 -24.01 7.58
C ASP A 233 -11.94 -23.52 8.31
N LYS A 234 -10.99 -22.88 7.62
CA LYS A 234 -9.81 -22.31 8.26
C LYS A 234 -10.06 -20.86 8.66
N ILE A 235 -9.88 -20.57 9.92
CA ILE A 235 -9.83 -19.18 10.42
C ILE A 235 -8.52 -18.59 9.89
N PRO A 236 -8.57 -17.52 9.07
CA PRO A 236 -7.35 -16.89 8.58
C PRO A 236 -6.50 -16.36 9.74
N THR A 237 -5.19 -16.32 9.54
CA THR A 237 -4.29 -15.64 10.47
C THR A 237 -4.66 -14.16 10.50
N PRO A 238 -4.87 -13.56 11.67
CA PRO A 238 -5.12 -12.13 11.77
C PRO A 238 -3.97 -11.31 11.17
N ASN A 239 -4.29 -10.17 10.59
CA ASN A 239 -3.29 -9.27 10.02
C ASN A 239 -2.29 -8.78 11.07
N PHE A 240 -2.74 -8.50 12.29
CA PHE A 240 -1.85 -8.04 13.37
C PHE A 240 -0.74 -9.06 13.74
N ASP A 241 -0.91 -10.36 13.49
CA ASP A 241 0.16 -11.35 13.64
C ASP A 241 1.22 -11.19 12.54
N SER A 242 0.78 -10.94 11.29
CA SER A 242 1.66 -10.64 10.16
C SER A 242 2.39 -9.31 10.35
N HIS A 243 1.69 -8.28 10.86
CA HIS A 243 2.29 -6.99 11.18
C HIS A 243 3.42 -7.14 12.23
N ALA A 244 3.20 -7.96 13.26
CA ALA A 244 4.23 -8.24 14.25
C ALA A 244 5.48 -8.89 13.64
N LEU A 245 5.33 -9.79 12.67
CA LEU A 245 6.45 -10.37 11.93
C LEU A 245 7.16 -9.33 11.07
N ILE A 246 6.42 -8.50 10.33
CA ILE A 246 6.97 -7.43 9.50
C ILE A 246 7.82 -6.48 10.36
N HIS A 247 7.33 -6.08 11.54
CA HIS A 247 8.07 -5.25 12.49
C HIS A 247 9.31 -5.98 13.04
N ALA A 248 9.21 -7.26 13.38
CA ALA A 248 10.36 -8.06 13.81
C ALA A 248 11.45 -8.15 12.71
N LEU A 249 11.05 -8.07 11.45
CA LEU A 249 11.94 -7.98 10.30
C LEU A 249 12.47 -6.55 10.04
N GLY A 250 12.06 -5.57 10.84
CA GLY A 250 12.45 -4.16 10.72
C GLY A 250 11.69 -3.38 9.65
N GLY A 251 10.67 -3.99 9.04
CA GLY A 251 9.83 -3.36 8.01
C GLY A 251 8.70 -2.51 8.59
N MET A 252 8.08 -1.69 7.77
CA MET A 252 6.78 -1.08 8.01
C MET A 252 5.69 -1.75 7.19
N VAL A 253 4.45 -1.57 7.62
CA VAL A 253 3.27 -2.01 6.89
C VAL A 253 2.22 -0.89 6.85
N SER A 254 1.63 -0.69 5.68
CA SER A 254 0.49 0.20 5.48
C SER A 254 -0.71 -0.60 5.02
N TYR A 255 -1.89 -0.37 5.60
CA TYR A 255 -3.12 -0.88 5.01
C TYR A 255 -3.30 -0.23 3.63
N THR A 256 -3.38 -1.06 2.58
CA THR A 256 -3.57 -0.59 1.21
C THR A 256 -5.04 -0.62 0.82
N HIS A 257 -5.44 0.32 -0.02
CA HIS A 257 -6.79 0.46 -0.59
C HIS A 257 -7.96 0.08 0.37
N PRO A 258 -7.98 0.56 1.64
CA PRO A 258 -8.97 0.10 2.62
C PRO A 258 -10.42 0.47 2.24
N CYS A 259 -10.61 1.46 1.39
CA CYS A 259 -11.91 1.96 0.93
C CYS A 259 -12.18 1.69 -0.56
N ARG A 260 -11.35 0.87 -1.22
CA ARG A 260 -11.55 0.52 -2.63
C ARG A 260 -12.81 -0.33 -2.79
N TRP A 261 -13.51 -0.19 -3.93
CA TRP A 261 -14.76 -0.89 -4.26
C TRP A 261 -15.89 -0.71 -3.25
N SER A 262 -15.91 0.40 -2.55
CA SER A 262 -16.96 0.74 -1.59
C SER A 262 -18.39 0.68 -2.18
N ARG A 263 -18.53 0.72 -3.50
CA ARG A 263 -19.80 0.74 -4.21
C ARG A 263 -20.12 -0.47 -5.08
N GLY A 264 -19.48 -1.62 -4.88
CA GLY A 264 -20.14 -2.84 -5.30
C GLY A 264 -19.66 -3.59 -6.52
N GLU A 265 -18.44 -3.44 -7.02
CA GLU A 265 -17.95 -4.31 -8.11
C GLU A 265 -17.79 -5.78 -7.68
N TRP A 266 -17.67 -6.05 -6.40
CA TRP A 266 -17.52 -7.39 -5.81
C TRP A 266 -18.68 -7.78 -4.89
N GLY A 267 -19.86 -7.17 -5.08
CA GLY A 267 -21.05 -7.49 -4.29
C GLY A 267 -21.02 -6.99 -2.85
N GLY A 268 -20.02 -6.20 -2.48
CA GLY A 268 -19.82 -5.67 -1.15
C GLY A 268 -20.19 -4.20 -1.04
N ARG A 269 -20.77 -3.83 0.09
CA ARG A 269 -20.91 -2.44 0.52
C ARG A 269 -19.67 -2.07 1.31
N GLY A 270 -18.56 -1.84 0.62
CA GLY A 270 -17.34 -1.34 1.25
C GLY A 270 -17.38 0.19 1.35
N GLY A 271 -16.70 0.73 2.35
CA GLY A 271 -16.56 2.15 2.57
C GLY A 271 -16.94 2.56 3.98
N TYR A 272 -16.53 3.75 4.35
CA TYR A 272 -16.93 4.38 5.60
C TYR A 272 -18.09 5.34 5.32
N PRO A 273 -19.35 4.97 5.65
CA PRO A 273 -20.45 5.90 5.53
C PRO A 273 -20.35 6.95 6.63
N VAL A 274 -19.81 8.11 6.27
CA VAL A 274 -19.60 9.25 7.18
C VAL A 274 -20.89 9.67 7.89
N GLU A 275 -22.04 9.49 7.22
CA GLU A 275 -23.34 9.85 7.78
C GLU A 275 -23.75 8.96 8.96
N THR A 276 -23.21 7.76 9.06
CA THR A 276 -23.58 6.80 10.12
C THR A 276 -22.50 6.62 11.17
N ASP A 277 -21.34 7.25 10.99
CA ASP A 277 -20.15 7.07 11.84
C ASP A 277 -19.79 5.57 12.05
N LYS A 278 -20.07 4.76 11.05
CA LYS A 278 -19.81 3.31 11.06
C LYS A 278 -18.81 2.96 9.98
N PHE A 279 -17.77 2.26 10.36
CA PHE A 279 -16.85 1.67 9.41
C PHE A 279 -17.48 0.42 8.78
N ILE A 280 -17.71 0.47 7.47
CA ILE A 280 -18.15 -0.68 6.69
C ILE A 280 -17.15 -0.87 5.56
N SER A 281 -16.21 -1.78 5.72
CA SER A 281 -15.27 -2.14 4.67
C SER A 281 -15.23 -3.63 4.49
N ASN A 282 -15.41 -4.07 3.26
CA ASN A 282 -15.18 -5.46 2.88
C ASN A 282 -13.69 -5.73 2.63
N LEU A 283 -12.88 -4.69 2.46
CA LEU A 283 -11.47 -4.81 2.08
C LEU A 283 -10.50 -4.59 3.24
N ALA A 284 -10.98 -4.18 4.40
CA ALA A 284 -10.17 -3.99 5.60
C ALA A 284 -11.00 -4.21 6.86
N ALA A 285 -11.68 -5.36 6.94
CA ALA A 285 -12.58 -5.70 8.04
C ALA A 285 -11.87 -5.74 9.40
N GLU A 286 -10.58 -6.05 9.44
CA GLU A 286 -9.79 -6.08 10.68
C GLU A 286 -9.31 -4.69 11.12
N LEU A 287 -9.19 -3.72 10.21
CA LEU A 287 -8.62 -2.41 10.50
C LEU A 287 -9.26 -1.71 11.71
N PRO A 288 -10.59 -1.66 11.88
CA PRO A 288 -11.21 -1.03 13.06
C PRO A 288 -10.82 -1.74 14.36
N PHE A 289 -10.81 -3.08 14.34
CA PHE A 289 -10.42 -3.87 15.49
C PHE A 289 -8.95 -3.68 15.85
N ASP A 290 -8.07 -3.78 14.86
CA ASP A 290 -6.63 -3.55 15.02
C ASP A 290 -6.37 -2.14 15.58
N THR A 291 -7.07 -1.13 15.06
CA THR A 291 -6.96 0.25 15.54
C THR A 291 -7.31 0.37 17.02
N VAL A 292 -8.45 -0.16 17.46
CA VAL A 292 -8.88 0.01 18.86
C VAL A 292 -8.13 -0.91 19.82
N ALA A 293 -7.61 -2.03 19.33
CA ALA A 293 -6.76 -2.94 20.12
C ALA A 293 -5.34 -2.38 20.34
N GLY A 294 -5.01 -1.29 19.66
CA GLY A 294 -3.70 -0.68 19.61
C GLY A 294 -3.07 -0.95 18.24
N PRO A 295 -3.03 0.08 17.36
CA PRO A 295 -2.68 -0.12 15.96
C PRO A 295 -1.36 -0.88 15.81
N THR A 296 -1.37 -1.98 15.08
CA THR A 296 -0.18 -2.76 14.76
C THR A 296 0.36 -2.43 13.36
N TYR A 297 -0.40 -1.68 12.56
CA TYR A 297 0.02 -1.11 11.28
C TYR A 297 0.62 0.28 11.47
N ASP A 298 1.46 0.70 10.52
CA ASP A 298 2.19 1.98 10.61
C ASP A 298 1.51 3.13 9.86
N ALA A 299 0.74 2.83 8.81
CA ALA A 299 0.10 3.83 7.96
C ALA A 299 -1.14 3.27 7.26
N ILE A 300 -1.91 4.14 6.59
CA ILE A 300 -3.01 3.75 5.70
C ILE A 300 -2.93 4.48 4.36
N ASP A 301 -3.32 3.82 3.27
CA ASP A 301 -3.45 4.50 1.98
C ASP A 301 -4.69 5.39 1.97
N ILE A 302 -4.46 6.68 1.77
CA ILE A 302 -5.49 7.73 1.65
C ILE A 302 -5.65 8.22 0.21
N LEU A 303 -4.76 7.79 -0.67
CA LEU A 303 -4.78 8.09 -2.09
C LEU A 303 -4.37 6.84 -2.86
N MET A 304 -5.27 6.37 -3.69
CA MET A 304 -5.10 5.22 -4.56
C MET A 304 -5.35 5.65 -6.01
N GLN A 305 -5.27 4.78 -6.95
CA GLN A 305 -5.43 5.04 -8.38
C GLN A 305 -6.27 6.28 -8.74
N THR A 306 -5.78 7.07 -9.68
CA THR A 306 -6.42 8.35 -10.06
C THR A 306 -7.86 8.24 -10.54
N SER A 307 -8.28 7.08 -11.02
CA SER A 307 -9.65 6.80 -11.47
C SER A 307 -10.65 6.57 -10.32
N GLU A 308 -10.16 6.33 -9.10
CA GLU A 308 -11.01 5.98 -7.95
C GLU A 308 -11.21 7.19 -7.01
N VAL A 309 -11.75 8.29 -7.56
CA VAL A 309 -11.93 9.55 -6.81
C VAL A 309 -12.76 9.35 -5.54
N GLU A 310 -13.85 8.61 -5.60
CA GLU A 310 -14.75 8.37 -4.45
C GLU A 310 -14.06 7.54 -3.36
N ALA A 311 -13.34 6.48 -3.74
CA ALA A 311 -12.59 5.67 -2.77
C ALA A 311 -11.48 6.49 -2.08
N ASN A 312 -10.85 7.41 -2.81
CA ASN A 312 -9.87 8.34 -2.25
C ASN A 312 -10.51 9.33 -1.27
N GLU A 313 -11.71 9.84 -1.56
CA GLU A 313 -12.44 10.70 -0.62
C GLU A 313 -12.82 9.95 0.66
N GLU A 314 -13.28 8.72 0.55
CA GLU A 314 -13.61 7.87 1.69
C GLU A 314 -12.37 7.49 2.51
N GLY A 315 -11.25 7.18 1.87
CA GLY A 315 -9.97 6.94 2.54
C GLY A 315 -9.50 8.16 3.35
N GLN A 316 -9.65 9.37 2.79
CA GLN A 316 -9.32 10.60 3.52
C GLN A 316 -10.26 10.82 4.72
N ARG A 317 -11.56 10.55 4.58
CA ARG A 317 -12.53 10.68 5.68
C ARG A 317 -12.25 9.69 6.81
N LEU A 318 -11.95 8.44 6.48
CA LEU A 318 -11.49 7.42 7.43
C LEU A 318 -10.26 7.91 8.18
N TRP A 319 -9.27 8.42 7.46
CA TRP A 319 -8.05 8.94 8.06
C TRP A 319 -8.32 10.12 9.00
N TYR A 320 -9.14 11.10 8.60
CA TYR A 320 -9.54 12.22 9.47
C TYR A 320 -10.25 11.75 10.73
N MET A 321 -11.08 10.71 10.62
CA MET A 321 -11.72 10.11 11.79
C MET A 321 -10.67 9.55 12.76
N LEU A 322 -9.69 8.79 12.28
CA LEU A 322 -8.61 8.25 13.11
C LEU A 322 -7.83 9.37 13.80
N LEU A 323 -7.46 10.41 13.05
CA LEU A 323 -6.76 11.58 13.60
C LEU A 323 -7.60 12.31 14.66
N ASN A 324 -8.91 12.47 14.45
CA ASN A 324 -9.82 13.10 15.41
C ASN A 324 -10.03 12.27 16.69
N HIS A 325 -9.83 10.94 16.61
CA HIS A 325 -9.82 10.06 17.79
C HIS A 325 -8.44 10.01 18.48
N GLY A 326 -7.48 10.81 18.02
CA GLY A 326 -6.15 10.92 18.63
C GLY A 326 -5.12 9.90 18.15
N TYR A 327 -5.46 9.05 17.17
CA TYR A 327 -4.48 8.16 16.53
C TYR A 327 -3.57 8.98 15.60
N ARG A 328 -2.27 8.74 15.69
CA ARG A 328 -1.27 9.40 14.84
C ARG A 328 -0.81 8.44 13.76
N ILE A 329 -1.68 8.19 12.80
CA ILE A 329 -1.45 7.28 11.69
C ILE A 329 -1.10 8.11 10.45
N PRO A 330 0.08 7.98 9.86
CA PRO A 330 0.43 8.62 8.59
C PRO A 330 -0.46 8.19 7.44
N GLY A 331 -0.68 9.12 6.50
CA GLY A 331 -1.34 8.86 5.23
C GLY A 331 -0.33 8.50 4.15
N THR A 332 -0.58 7.44 3.40
CA THR A 332 0.27 6.99 2.29
C THR A 332 -0.52 6.91 0.99
N ALA A 333 0.20 6.69 -0.12
CA ALA A 333 -0.38 6.47 -1.43
C ALA A 333 0.26 5.27 -2.12
N SER A 334 -0.54 4.58 -2.93
CA SER A 334 -0.06 3.47 -3.75
C SER A 334 -0.89 3.32 -5.03
N SER A 335 -0.24 2.96 -6.15
CA SER A 335 -0.94 2.84 -7.42
C SER A 335 -1.60 1.48 -7.63
N ASP A 336 -1.16 0.45 -6.93
CA ASP A 336 -1.56 -0.95 -7.15
C ASP A 336 -1.51 -1.33 -8.64
N THR A 337 -0.51 -0.80 -9.33
CA THR A 337 -0.33 -1.07 -10.76
C THR A 337 0.37 -2.40 -10.98
N SER A 338 0.24 -2.96 -12.20
CA SER A 338 0.93 -4.18 -12.58
C SER A 338 1.42 -4.14 -14.02
N PHE A 339 2.52 -4.85 -14.29
CA PHE A 339 3.12 -4.89 -15.63
C PHE A 339 2.50 -5.95 -16.54
N ASN A 340 1.65 -6.82 -16.03
CA ASN A 340 0.89 -7.78 -16.82
C ASN A 340 -0.51 -7.29 -17.23
N ASP A 341 -0.95 -6.14 -16.72
CA ASP A 341 -2.23 -5.52 -17.07
C ASP A 341 -2.02 -4.09 -17.61
N PRO A 342 -2.06 -3.88 -18.93
CA PRO A 342 -1.86 -2.57 -19.52
C PRO A 342 -3.02 -1.58 -19.29
N THR A 343 -4.15 -2.05 -18.75
CA THR A 343 -5.31 -1.20 -18.45
C THR A 343 -5.17 -0.47 -17.13
N ARG A 344 -4.28 -0.94 -16.24
CA ARG A 344 -4.00 -0.32 -14.97
C ARG A 344 -3.20 0.98 -15.12
N ALA A 345 -3.26 1.81 -14.09
CA ALA A 345 -2.45 3.03 -14.00
C ALA A 345 -0.95 2.73 -14.15
N HIS A 346 -0.19 3.71 -14.62
CA HIS A 346 1.26 3.57 -14.70
C HIS A 346 1.91 3.69 -13.31
N PRO A 347 3.08 3.08 -13.09
CA PRO A 347 3.85 3.29 -11.86
C PRO A 347 4.01 4.78 -11.56
N GLY A 348 3.75 5.17 -10.31
CA GLY A 348 3.83 6.54 -9.87
C GLY A 348 2.68 7.46 -10.31
N ALA A 349 1.58 6.93 -10.84
CA ALA A 349 0.37 7.72 -11.12
C ALA A 349 -0.23 8.35 -9.87
N VAL A 350 -0.13 7.65 -8.75
CA VAL A 350 -0.19 8.20 -7.39
C VAL A 350 1.11 7.83 -6.69
N ARG A 351 1.59 8.69 -5.81
CA ARG A 351 2.90 8.51 -5.16
C ARG A 351 3.03 9.24 -3.86
N ASN A 352 4.03 8.85 -3.13
CA ASN A 352 4.50 9.52 -1.94
C ASN A 352 5.67 10.44 -2.29
N TYR A 353 5.77 11.57 -1.61
CA TYR A 353 6.99 12.33 -1.46
C TYR A 353 7.37 12.34 0.01
N THR A 354 8.48 11.69 0.33
CA THR A 354 8.92 11.48 1.72
C THR A 354 10.23 12.19 1.96
N TYR A 355 10.31 12.95 3.06
CA TYR A 355 11.54 13.65 3.44
C TYR A 355 12.50 12.68 4.16
N VAL A 356 13.67 12.45 3.58
CA VAL A 356 14.70 11.55 4.12
C VAL A 356 16.02 12.29 4.27
N THR A 357 16.59 12.25 5.46
CA THR A 357 17.91 12.83 5.73
C THR A 357 19.04 11.89 5.28
N GLY A 358 19.98 12.43 4.50
CA GLY A 358 21.14 11.71 4.01
C GLY A 358 20.80 10.74 2.86
N LYS A 359 21.54 9.64 2.77
CA LYS A 359 21.38 8.69 1.64
C LYS A 359 20.06 7.93 1.74
N LEU A 360 19.30 7.91 0.65
CA LEU A 360 18.05 7.14 0.52
C LEU A 360 18.32 5.64 0.65
N THR A 361 17.54 4.98 1.50
CA THR A 361 17.43 3.51 1.60
C THR A 361 15.97 3.13 1.89
N PRO A 362 15.54 1.88 1.61
CA PRO A 362 14.17 1.46 1.93
C PRO A 362 13.83 1.60 3.42
N GLN A 363 14.79 1.31 4.32
CA GLN A 363 14.61 1.42 5.77
C GLN A 363 14.43 2.87 6.22
N LYS A 364 15.25 3.80 5.69
CA LYS A 364 15.12 5.22 6.01
C LYS A 364 13.83 5.82 5.47
N LEU A 365 13.40 5.39 4.28
CA LEU A 365 12.13 5.80 3.72
C LEU A 365 10.97 5.32 4.61
N ALA A 366 10.98 4.04 5.00
CA ALA A 366 10.00 3.46 5.91
C ALA A 366 9.93 4.22 7.25
N GLU A 367 11.08 4.50 7.85
CA GLU A 367 11.16 5.25 9.10
C GLU A 367 10.62 6.67 8.97
N ALA A 368 10.97 7.37 7.89
CA ALA A 368 10.45 8.72 7.64
C ALA A 368 8.93 8.72 7.40
N MET A 369 8.38 7.71 6.73
CA MET A 369 6.94 7.54 6.57
C MET A 369 6.24 7.29 7.90
N ARG A 370 6.78 6.41 8.77
CA ARG A 370 6.24 6.21 10.13
C ARG A 370 6.18 7.50 10.95
N GLN A 371 7.14 8.39 10.73
CA GLN A 371 7.18 9.69 11.39
C GLN A 371 6.25 10.73 10.75
N GLY A 372 5.49 10.36 9.72
CA GLY A 372 4.62 11.29 8.98
C GLY A 372 5.40 12.35 8.19
N ARG A 373 6.66 12.08 7.82
CA ARG A 373 7.48 12.97 6.96
C ARG A 373 7.10 12.81 5.50
N ASN A 374 5.83 12.81 5.19
CA ASN A 374 5.29 12.38 3.91
C ASN A 374 4.17 13.29 3.42
N PHE A 375 4.05 13.47 2.12
CA PHE A 375 2.82 13.88 1.48
C PHE A 375 2.51 12.97 0.29
N VAL A 376 1.23 12.77 0.02
CA VAL A 376 0.73 11.96 -1.07
C VAL A 376 0.28 12.84 -2.22
N THR A 377 0.41 12.35 -3.46
CA THR A 377 -0.01 13.12 -4.63
C THR A 377 -0.35 12.26 -5.84
N SER A 378 -1.30 12.78 -6.64
CA SER A 378 -1.62 12.33 -8.00
C SER A 378 -1.35 13.43 -9.05
N GLY A 379 -0.51 14.43 -8.70
CA GLY A 379 -0.15 15.51 -9.64
C GLY A 379 0.49 16.71 -8.96
N PRO A 380 -0.26 17.53 -8.21
CA PRO A 380 0.28 18.71 -7.53
C PRO A 380 1.37 18.36 -6.53
N LEU A 381 2.28 19.32 -6.29
CA LEU A 381 3.35 19.19 -5.30
C LEU A 381 3.21 20.31 -4.28
N LEU A 382 3.71 20.06 -3.07
CA LEU A 382 3.65 21.03 -1.98
C LEU A 382 4.93 21.03 -1.13
N LEU A 383 5.18 22.16 -0.50
CA LEU A 383 6.16 22.33 0.55
C LEU A 383 5.54 23.25 1.61
N VAL A 384 5.56 22.83 2.85
CA VAL A 384 5.05 23.62 3.97
C VAL A 384 6.07 23.62 5.10
N ASP A 385 6.25 24.78 5.69
CA ASP A 385 7.01 25.02 6.91
C ASP A 385 6.10 25.72 7.90
N PHE A 386 5.91 25.14 9.05
CA PHE A 386 5.05 25.66 10.11
C PHE A 386 5.89 26.35 11.19
N GLY A 387 6.58 27.44 10.82
CA GLY A 387 7.41 28.19 11.75
C GLY A 387 8.62 27.40 12.25
N GLY A 388 9.28 26.69 11.36
CA GLY A 388 10.42 25.81 11.62
C GLY A 388 10.04 24.36 11.96
N HIS A 389 8.73 24.04 12.03
CA HIS A 389 8.24 22.67 12.20
C HIS A 389 7.84 22.08 10.85
N GLN A 390 8.13 20.80 10.68
CA GLN A 390 7.78 20.02 9.48
C GLN A 390 6.50 19.20 9.70
N ILE A 391 5.92 18.71 8.62
CA ILE A 391 4.87 17.69 8.70
C ILE A 391 5.39 16.47 9.47
N GLY A 392 4.53 15.83 10.27
CA GLY A 392 4.89 14.75 11.19
C GLY A 392 5.40 15.23 12.56
N ASP A 393 5.77 16.51 12.72
CA ASP A 393 6.18 17.04 14.03
C ASP A 393 5.04 17.12 15.03
N ILE A 394 5.41 17.09 16.31
CA ILE A 394 4.51 17.26 17.45
C ILE A 394 4.93 18.51 18.21
N VAL A 395 4.06 19.51 18.21
CA VAL A 395 4.27 20.78 18.92
C VAL A 395 3.54 20.74 20.25
N GLN A 396 4.27 20.87 21.35
CA GLN A 396 3.70 20.91 22.69
C GLN A 396 3.08 22.29 22.98
N VAL A 397 1.78 22.32 23.23
CA VAL A 397 1.02 23.55 23.50
C VAL A 397 0.80 23.73 24.99
N ARG A 398 1.74 24.39 25.67
CA ARG A 398 1.63 24.74 27.12
C ARG A 398 0.94 26.08 27.35
N ARG A 399 0.87 26.91 26.34
CA ARG A 399 0.22 28.24 26.28
C ARG A 399 -0.14 28.50 24.81
N PRO A 400 -1.07 29.40 24.52
CA PRO A 400 -1.37 29.78 23.13
C PRO A 400 -0.09 30.14 22.37
N ILE A 401 0.07 29.57 21.19
CA ILE A 401 1.22 29.80 20.33
C ILE A 401 0.77 30.30 18.96
N THR A 402 1.67 31.00 18.30
CA THR A 402 1.48 31.46 16.92
C THR A 402 2.67 30.96 16.10
N LEU A 403 2.39 30.25 15.01
CA LEU A 403 3.40 29.79 14.06
C LEU A 403 3.24 30.54 12.74
N ARG A 404 4.28 31.26 12.32
CA ARG A 404 4.36 31.82 10.98
C ARG A 404 4.57 30.70 10.00
N THR A 405 3.58 30.43 9.16
CA THR A 405 3.57 29.30 8.24
C THR A 405 3.88 29.80 6.83
N PHE A 406 4.85 29.16 6.19
CA PHE A 406 5.16 29.31 4.78
C PHE A 406 4.60 28.12 4.01
N LEU A 407 3.88 28.37 2.92
CA LEU A 407 3.31 27.36 2.05
C LEU A 407 3.65 27.66 0.60
N LYS A 408 4.18 26.67 -0.10
CA LYS A 408 4.39 26.71 -1.54
C LYS A 408 3.80 25.46 -2.21
N ALA A 409 3.14 25.66 -3.34
CA ALA A 409 2.51 24.59 -4.11
C ALA A 409 2.80 24.77 -5.61
N TRP A 410 2.84 23.65 -6.33
CA TRP A 410 3.05 23.60 -7.77
C TRP A 410 2.05 22.63 -8.41
N SER A 411 1.63 22.93 -9.64
CA SER A 411 0.89 21.98 -10.46
C SER A 411 1.78 20.82 -10.90
N SER A 412 1.19 19.80 -11.50
CA SER A 412 1.86 18.54 -11.89
C SER A 412 2.95 18.66 -12.96
N GLY A 413 3.31 19.86 -13.38
CA GLY A 413 4.26 20.05 -14.47
C GLY A 413 3.66 19.87 -15.88
N GLU A 414 2.42 19.39 -16.00
CA GLU A 414 1.72 19.35 -17.27
C GLU A 414 1.49 20.76 -17.83
N LEU A 415 1.52 20.87 -19.15
CA LEU A 415 1.33 22.15 -19.83
C LEU A 415 -0.10 22.66 -19.62
N SER A 416 -0.20 23.93 -19.26
CA SER A 416 -1.48 24.64 -19.03
C SER A 416 -2.26 24.18 -17.80
N GLU A 417 -1.66 23.40 -16.90
CA GLU A 417 -2.30 23.05 -15.65
C GLU A 417 -2.06 24.12 -14.58
N ASN A 418 -3.16 24.57 -14.01
CA ASN A 418 -3.17 25.51 -12.89
C ASN A 418 -3.62 24.81 -11.61
N LEU A 419 -3.13 25.28 -10.49
CA LEU A 419 -3.67 24.96 -9.18
C LEU A 419 -5.06 25.61 -9.04
N ARG A 420 -6.07 24.78 -8.79
CA ARG A 420 -7.44 25.23 -8.61
C ARG A 420 -7.73 25.70 -7.19
N LEU A 421 -7.16 24.97 -6.22
CA LEU A 421 -7.48 25.16 -4.81
C LEU A 421 -6.31 24.75 -3.93
N VAL A 422 -6.03 25.55 -2.89
CA VAL A 422 -5.10 25.23 -1.82
C VAL A 422 -5.83 25.47 -0.50
N GLU A 423 -5.83 24.47 0.36
CA GLU A 423 -6.59 24.48 1.61
C GLU A 423 -5.68 24.16 2.80
N VAL A 424 -5.91 24.84 3.90
CA VAL A 424 -5.38 24.48 5.22
C VAL A 424 -6.54 23.91 6.04
N ILE A 425 -6.36 22.70 6.51
CA ILE A 425 -7.38 21.92 7.20
C ILE A 425 -6.92 21.70 8.64
N ARG A 426 -7.78 22.06 9.61
CA ARG A 426 -7.59 21.82 11.03
C ARG A 426 -8.67 20.86 11.54
N ASN A 427 -8.29 19.72 12.09
CA ASN A 427 -9.22 18.70 12.64
C ASN A 427 -10.35 18.34 11.65
N GLY A 428 -10.00 18.18 10.36
CA GLY A 428 -10.94 17.85 9.29
C GLY A 428 -11.74 19.02 8.73
N LYS A 429 -11.59 20.25 9.26
CA LYS A 429 -12.31 21.43 8.80
C LYS A 429 -11.38 22.38 8.06
N VAL A 430 -11.81 22.84 6.89
CA VAL A 430 -11.09 23.88 6.13
C VAL A 430 -11.15 25.19 6.90
N ILE A 431 -9.99 25.71 7.28
CA ILE A 431 -9.85 27.00 7.99
C ILE A 431 -9.32 28.13 7.12
N ARG A 432 -8.62 27.76 6.03
CA ARG A 432 -8.16 28.72 5.00
C ARG A 432 -8.28 28.08 3.63
N GLN A 433 -8.59 28.93 2.63
CA GLN A 433 -8.74 28.49 1.26
C GLN A 433 -8.19 29.57 0.32
N PHE A 434 -7.40 29.13 -0.66
CA PHE A 434 -6.83 29.98 -1.70
C PHE A 434 -7.19 29.42 -3.08
N ARG A 435 -7.43 30.28 -4.06
CA ARG A 435 -7.75 29.93 -5.44
C ARG A 435 -6.72 30.55 -6.40
N PRO A 436 -5.54 29.95 -6.52
CA PRO A 436 -4.44 30.58 -7.25
C PRO A 436 -4.72 30.79 -8.73
N ASN A 437 -5.36 29.82 -9.39
CA ASN A 437 -5.51 29.75 -10.85
C ASN A 437 -4.17 30.00 -11.59
N ALA A 438 -3.09 29.44 -11.07
CA ALA A 438 -1.72 29.59 -11.55
C ALA A 438 -0.97 28.26 -11.39
N PRO A 439 0.10 28.01 -12.18
CA PRO A 439 0.89 26.78 -12.05
C PRO A 439 1.72 26.71 -10.77
N GLU A 440 1.95 27.84 -10.11
CA GLU A 440 2.66 27.94 -8.82
C GLU A 440 1.91 28.89 -7.91
N PHE A 441 2.00 28.61 -6.60
CA PHE A 441 1.42 29.44 -5.55
C PHE A 441 2.34 29.45 -4.34
N SER A 442 2.51 30.60 -3.72
CA SER A 442 3.17 30.72 -2.43
C SER A 442 2.45 31.74 -1.56
N THR A 443 2.41 31.48 -0.27
CA THR A 443 1.80 32.39 0.71
C THR A 443 2.42 32.18 2.08
N GLU A 444 2.27 33.20 2.92
CA GLU A 444 2.58 33.11 4.34
C GLU A 444 1.36 33.51 5.14
N PHE A 445 1.16 32.85 6.27
CA PHE A 445 0.06 33.12 7.19
C PHE A 445 0.39 32.61 8.59
N ASP A 446 -0.33 33.12 9.57
CA ASP A 446 -0.18 32.67 10.94
C ASP A 446 -1.21 31.59 11.28
N ILE A 447 -0.75 30.55 11.97
CA ILE A 447 -1.57 29.57 12.67
C ILE A 447 -1.54 29.93 14.15
N HIS A 448 -2.73 30.06 14.75
CA HIS A 448 -2.89 30.29 16.19
C HIS A 448 -3.47 29.03 16.80
N GLU A 449 -2.79 28.45 17.78
CA GLU A 449 -3.27 27.24 18.45
C GLU A 449 -3.13 27.35 19.97
N SER A 450 -4.14 26.86 20.69
CA SER A 450 -4.20 26.89 22.14
C SER A 450 -4.48 25.53 22.78
N GLY A 451 -4.71 24.49 22.00
CA GLY A 451 -5.07 23.15 22.47
C GLY A 451 -4.60 22.05 21.53
N THR A 452 -5.21 20.88 21.66
CA THR A 452 -4.92 19.72 20.83
C THR A 452 -5.56 19.89 19.44
N ALA A 453 -4.73 19.77 18.41
CA ALA A 453 -5.17 19.85 17.02
C ALA A 453 -4.20 19.14 16.08
N TRP A 454 -4.65 18.89 14.86
CA TRP A 454 -3.80 18.53 13.74
C TRP A 454 -4.12 19.40 12.53
N TYR A 455 -3.07 19.66 11.75
CA TYR A 455 -3.15 20.50 10.55
C TYR A 455 -2.56 19.78 9.35
N ILE A 456 -3.26 19.82 8.23
CA ILE A 456 -2.77 19.37 6.93
C ILE A 456 -2.95 20.45 5.87
N VAL A 457 -2.18 20.36 4.82
CA VAL A 457 -2.35 21.13 3.58
C VAL A 457 -2.86 20.20 2.50
N ARG A 458 -3.93 20.62 1.80
CA ARG A 458 -4.49 19.94 0.65
C ARG A 458 -4.43 20.86 -0.57
N VAL A 459 -3.95 20.32 -1.69
CA VAL A 459 -3.80 21.06 -2.96
C VAL A 459 -4.56 20.32 -4.04
N LEU A 460 -5.43 21.00 -4.76
CA LEU A 460 -6.17 20.47 -5.91
C LEU A 460 -5.64 21.07 -7.21
N GLY A 461 -5.32 20.20 -8.15
CA GLY A 461 -4.89 20.59 -9.50
C GLY A 461 -6.04 20.90 -10.45
N GLY A 462 -5.78 20.84 -11.74
CA GLY A 462 -6.73 21.19 -12.80
C GLY A 462 -7.92 20.23 -12.91
N SER A 463 -7.73 18.94 -12.61
CA SER A 463 -8.79 17.93 -12.60
C SER A 463 -9.16 17.49 -11.19
N ALA A 464 -10.32 16.85 -11.04
CA ALA A 464 -10.79 16.32 -9.75
C ALA A 464 -9.87 15.20 -9.19
N SER A 465 -9.21 14.45 -10.09
CA SER A 465 -8.27 13.39 -9.70
C SER A 465 -6.88 13.88 -9.31
N GLN A 466 -6.58 15.17 -9.51
CA GLN A 466 -5.28 15.75 -9.18
C GLN A 466 -5.31 16.41 -7.80
N ILE A 467 -4.69 15.72 -6.84
CA ILE A 467 -4.68 16.12 -5.44
C ILE A 467 -3.30 15.88 -4.82
N ALA A 468 -2.90 16.74 -3.90
CA ALA A 468 -1.81 16.47 -2.95
C ALA A 468 -2.30 16.73 -1.53
N ILE A 469 -1.86 15.90 -0.58
CA ILE A 469 -2.25 15.99 0.83
C ILE A 469 -1.00 15.73 1.67
N SER A 470 -0.67 16.69 2.57
CA SER A 470 0.41 16.49 3.53
C SER A 470 -0.03 15.59 4.68
N ASP A 471 0.93 14.87 5.28
CA ASP A 471 0.75 14.37 6.63
C ASP A 471 0.59 15.52 7.63
N PRO A 472 0.05 15.25 8.84
CA PRO A 472 -0.27 16.32 9.79
C PRO A 472 0.97 16.90 10.48
N LEU A 473 0.90 18.21 10.77
CA LEU A 473 1.54 18.76 11.95
C LEU A 473 0.59 18.59 13.14
N TYR A 474 1.08 18.06 14.25
CA TYR A 474 0.30 17.82 15.46
C TYR A 474 0.57 18.88 16.52
N PHE A 475 -0.49 19.36 17.16
CA PHE A 475 -0.43 20.17 18.36
C PHE A 475 -0.98 19.36 19.55
N GLU A 476 -0.24 19.30 20.62
CA GLU A 476 -0.56 18.53 21.80
C GLU A 476 -0.74 19.43 23.00
N GLY A 477 -2.01 19.68 23.33
CA GLY A 477 -2.41 20.41 24.53
C GLY A 477 -2.33 19.54 25.78
N SER A 478 -2.49 20.14 26.95
CA SER A 478 -2.48 19.42 28.22
C SER A 478 -3.63 18.41 28.37
N GLU A 479 -4.69 18.57 27.60
CA GLU A 479 -5.86 17.72 27.54
C GLU A 479 -5.65 16.49 26.64
N TYR A 480 -4.63 16.44 25.80
CA TYR A 480 -4.38 15.31 24.92
C TYR A 480 -4.17 14.03 25.72
N ARG A 481 -4.87 13.00 25.30
CA ARG A 481 -4.68 11.63 25.81
C ARG A 481 -4.56 10.70 24.63
N PRO A 482 -3.45 9.95 24.49
CA PRO A 482 -3.34 8.94 23.45
C PRO A 482 -4.44 7.91 23.63
N PRO A 483 -5.00 7.37 22.56
CA PRO A 483 -5.97 6.29 22.62
C PRO A 483 -5.39 5.11 23.43
N ARG A 484 -6.18 4.55 24.31
CA ARG A 484 -5.78 3.37 25.09
C ARG A 484 -6.14 2.13 24.30
N PRO A 485 -5.21 1.17 24.16
CA PRO A 485 -5.51 -0.13 23.58
C PRO A 485 -6.67 -0.81 24.30
N ALA A 486 -7.54 -1.44 23.53
CA ALA A 486 -8.66 -2.21 24.10
C ALA A 486 -8.14 -3.43 24.85
N GLU A 487 -8.70 -3.67 26.03
CA GLU A 487 -8.40 -4.81 26.88
C GLU A 487 -9.67 -5.62 27.14
N ALA A 488 -9.49 -6.91 27.37
CA ALA A 488 -10.54 -7.83 27.82
C ALA A 488 -10.30 -8.22 29.27
N HIS A 489 -11.30 -8.05 30.11
CA HIS A 489 -11.34 -8.66 31.46
C HIS A 489 -11.91 -10.06 31.31
N VAL A 490 -11.08 -11.09 31.47
CA VAL A 490 -11.42 -12.49 31.20
C VAL A 490 -11.62 -13.22 32.52
N ASN A 491 -12.84 -13.73 32.75
CA ASN A 491 -13.14 -14.69 33.79
C ASN A 491 -13.05 -16.09 33.20
N LEU A 492 -11.91 -16.73 33.38
CA LEU A 492 -11.62 -18.05 32.84
C LEU A 492 -12.06 -19.14 33.82
N ARG A 493 -12.80 -20.12 33.31
CA ARG A 493 -13.14 -21.37 34.01
C ARG A 493 -12.58 -22.55 33.25
N VAL A 494 -11.81 -23.39 33.92
CA VAL A 494 -11.14 -24.56 33.33
C VAL A 494 -11.67 -25.83 34.00
N ARG A 495 -12.16 -26.77 33.19
CA ARG A 495 -12.80 -28.01 33.69
C ARG A 495 -12.31 -29.20 32.85
N ASP A 496 -12.32 -30.36 33.46
CA ASP A 496 -12.20 -31.63 32.75
C ASP A 496 -13.43 -31.84 31.84
N ALA A 497 -13.19 -32.20 30.59
CA ALA A 497 -14.26 -32.34 29.57
C ALA A 497 -15.21 -33.49 29.84
N SER A 498 -14.77 -34.52 30.59
CA SER A 498 -15.55 -35.74 30.87
C SER A 498 -16.28 -35.67 32.20
N THR A 499 -15.60 -35.15 33.22
CA THR A 499 -16.13 -35.14 34.61
C THR A 499 -16.72 -33.80 35.04
N HIS A 500 -16.47 -32.74 34.24
CA HIS A 500 -16.82 -31.35 34.54
C HIS A 500 -16.20 -30.79 35.83
N ARG A 501 -15.27 -31.51 36.46
CA ARG A 501 -14.57 -31.04 37.65
C ARG A 501 -13.61 -29.91 37.34
N PRO A 502 -13.49 -28.91 38.24
CA PRO A 502 -12.46 -27.88 38.09
C PRO A 502 -11.07 -28.47 38.03
N LEU A 503 -10.19 -27.88 37.24
CA LEU A 503 -8.81 -28.32 37.11
C LEU A 503 -7.84 -27.23 37.65
N ASP A 504 -6.76 -27.66 38.27
CA ASP A 504 -5.61 -26.81 38.54
C ASP A 504 -4.70 -26.79 37.32
N GLY A 505 -4.05 -25.66 37.04
CA GLY A 505 -3.20 -25.57 35.85
C GLY A 505 -2.46 -24.26 35.69
N THR A 506 -2.01 -24.04 34.47
CA THR A 506 -1.27 -22.84 34.08
C THR A 506 -1.93 -22.22 32.83
N CYS A 507 -2.06 -20.91 32.88
CA CYS A 507 -2.51 -20.08 31.77
C CYS A 507 -1.33 -19.22 31.30
N GLU A 508 -0.88 -19.42 30.06
CA GLU A 508 0.13 -18.59 29.42
C GLU A 508 -0.54 -17.61 28.47
N VAL A 509 -0.11 -16.36 28.57
CA VAL A 509 -0.51 -15.29 27.64
C VAL A 509 0.48 -15.26 26.50
N LEU A 510 -0.01 -15.50 25.30
CA LEU A 510 0.79 -15.57 24.10
C LEU A 510 0.61 -14.30 23.26
N GLN A 511 1.72 -13.82 22.72
CA GLN A 511 1.75 -12.91 21.57
C GLN A 511 2.31 -13.66 20.38
N MET A 512 1.63 -13.55 19.24
CA MET A 512 2.15 -14.11 18.00
C MET A 512 3.08 -13.10 17.31
N VAL A 513 4.17 -13.60 16.77
CA VAL A 513 5.05 -12.90 15.82
C VAL A 513 5.12 -13.78 14.58
N GLY A 514 4.29 -13.49 13.62
CA GLY A 514 4.03 -14.43 12.56
C GLY A 514 3.38 -15.70 13.10
N ARG A 515 3.96 -16.84 12.78
CA ARG A 515 3.49 -18.17 13.26
C ARG A 515 4.13 -18.57 14.59
N GLU A 516 5.11 -17.81 15.08
CA GLU A 516 5.79 -18.09 16.34
C GLU A 516 5.01 -17.51 17.53
N ALA A 517 4.78 -18.33 18.56
CA ALA A 517 4.12 -17.93 19.79
C ALA A 517 5.15 -17.56 20.86
N ILE A 518 5.15 -16.31 21.31
CA ILE A 518 6.00 -15.81 22.39
C ILE A 518 5.18 -15.75 23.67
N VAL A 519 5.63 -16.44 24.72
CA VAL A 519 5.02 -16.37 26.05
C VAL A 519 5.36 -15.02 26.70
N ARG A 520 4.35 -14.20 26.96
CA ARG A 520 4.50 -12.91 27.64
C ARG A 520 4.35 -13.01 29.16
N SER A 521 3.47 -13.87 29.61
CA SER A 521 3.32 -14.17 31.03
C SER A 521 2.77 -15.58 31.22
N SER A 522 2.99 -16.14 32.42
CA SER A 522 2.52 -17.45 32.83
C SER A 522 1.93 -17.34 34.22
N ILE A 523 0.68 -17.78 34.40
CA ILE A 523 -0.10 -17.62 35.62
C ILE A 523 -0.67 -18.98 36.03
N THR A 524 -0.35 -19.44 37.20
CA THR A 524 -0.97 -20.64 37.79
C THR A 524 -2.35 -20.33 38.34
N PHE A 525 -3.30 -21.21 38.14
CA PHE A 525 -4.62 -21.12 38.69
C PHE A 525 -4.98 -22.39 39.46
N LYS A 526 -5.86 -22.24 40.41
CA LYS A 526 -6.38 -23.33 41.25
C LYS A 526 -7.91 -23.37 41.17
N ASN A 527 -8.45 -24.57 41.42
CA ASN A 527 -9.88 -24.80 41.42
C ASN A 527 -10.60 -24.30 40.15
N GLY A 528 -9.90 -24.40 39.02
CA GLY A 528 -10.42 -24.07 37.70
C GLY A 528 -10.80 -22.61 37.45
N ALA A 529 -10.32 -21.65 38.25
CA ALA A 529 -10.72 -20.26 38.15
C ALA A 529 -9.51 -19.32 38.02
N LEU A 530 -9.61 -18.37 37.07
CA LEU A 530 -8.64 -17.29 36.87
C LEU A 530 -9.38 -16.06 36.35
N THR A 531 -9.14 -14.91 36.97
CA THR A 531 -9.53 -13.61 36.43
C THR A 531 -8.28 -12.86 35.99
N ILE A 532 -8.26 -12.37 34.73
CA ILE A 532 -7.08 -11.73 34.13
C ILE A 532 -7.51 -10.63 33.16
N THR A 533 -6.75 -9.55 33.12
CA THR A 533 -6.88 -8.50 32.08
C THR A 533 -5.85 -8.71 31.00
N LEU A 534 -6.26 -8.69 29.74
CA LEU A 534 -5.46 -9.05 28.58
C LEU A 534 -5.65 -8.05 27.45
N PRO A 535 -4.63 -7.81 26.62
CA PRO A 535 -4.85 -7.14 25.34
C PRO A 535 -5.91 -7.86 24.52
N ALA A 536 -6.73 -7.10 23.79
CA ALA A 536 -7.81 -7.66 22.96
C ALA A 536 -7.29 -8.65 21.89
N THR A 537 -6.03 -8.55 21.48
CA THR A 537 -5.36 -9.43 20.51
C THR A 537 -4.69 -10.66 21.13
N ALA A 538 -4.76 -10.83 22.45
CA ALA A 538 -4.07 -11.92 23.15
C ALA A 538 -4.60 -13.31 22.77
N ARG A 539 -3.73 -14.31 22.94
CA ARG A 539 -4.09 -15.72 22.97
C ARG A 539 -3.72 -16.32 24.31
N LEU A 540 -4.52 -17.27 24.75
CA LEU A 540 -4.27 -18.03 25.97
C LEU A 540 -3.89 -19.46 25.59
N ARG A 541 -2.80 -19.98 26.16
CA ARG A 541 -2.53 -21.40 26.20
C ARG A 541 -2.77 -21.90 27.62
N VAL A 542 -3.79 -22.75 27.77
CA VAL A 542 -4.20 -23.30 29.06
C VAL A 542 -3.78 -24.76 29.13
N THR A 543 -3.04 -25.11 30.17
CA THR A 543 -2.54 -26.45 30.46
C THR A 543 -3.00 -26.91 31.83
N ALA A 544 -3.30 -28.19 31.96
CA ALA A 544 -3.55 -28.86 33.26
C ALA A 544 -2.87 -30.25 33.22
N PRO A 545 -2.37 -30.76 34.35
CA PRO A 545 -1.73 -32.07 34.39
C PRO A 545 -2.61 -33.17 33.82
N GLY A 546 -2.09 -34.01 32.94
CA GLY A 546 -2.81 -35.10 32.30
C GLY A 546 -3.93 -34.69 31.32
N HIS A 547 -3.88 -33.44 30.81
CA HIS A 547 -4.84 -32.92 29.85
C HIS A 547 -4.16 -32.30 28.65
N THR A 548 -4.77 -32.44 27.48
CA THR A 548 -4.29 -31.80 26.25
C THR A 548 -4.39 -30.28 26.37
N PRO A 549 -3.31 -29.52 26.09
CA PRO A 549 -3.33 -28.07 26.09
C PRO A 549 -4.36 -27.49 25.13
N VAL A 550 -5.02 -26.41 25.54
CA VAL A 550 -5.96 -25.67 24.70
C VAL A 550 -5.41 -24.27 24.43
N VAL A 551 -5.39 -23.87 23.17
CA VAL A 551 -5.09 -22.49 22.76
C VAL A 551 -6.39 -21.81 22.36
N LYS A 552 -6.65 -20.64 22.96
CA LYS A 552 -7.84 -19.84 22.68
C LYS A 552 -7.46 -18.40 22.36
N SER A 553 -7.94 -17.90 21.23
CA SER A 553 -7.78 -16.50 20.80
C SER A 553 -8.87 -15.64 21.44
N ILE A 554 -8.49 -14.53 22.07
CA ILE A 554 -9.43 -13.62 22.73
C ILE A 554 -10.18 -12.77 21.71
N PHE A 555 -9.51 -12.33 20.65
CA PHE A 555 -10.10 -11.43 19.65
C PHE A 555 -11.32 -12.02 18.92
N MET A 556 -11.41 -13.36 18.80
CA MET A 556 -12.53 -14.03 18.12
C MET A 556 -13.87 -13.88 18.88
N ASP A 557 -13.79 -13.77 20.21
CA ASP A 557 -14.94 -13.64 21.09
C ASP A 557 -14.87 -12.34 21.91
N TYR A 558 -14.11 -11.34 21.41
CA TYR A 558 -13.81 -10.12 22.15
C TYR A 558 -15.07 -9.45 22.71
N LYS A 559 -15.02 -9.25 24.02
CA LYS A 559 -15.92 -8.38 24.79
C LYS A 559 -15.09 -7.75 25.90
N PRO A 560 -15.40 -6.51 26.34
CA PRO A 560 -14.72 -5.89 27.48
C PRO A 560 -14.73 -6.76 28.74
N LEU A 561 -15.81 -7.49 28.97
CA LEU A 561 -15.92 -8.56 29.99
C LEU A 561 -16.24 -9.87 29.30
N LEU A 562 -15.33 -10.84 29.36
CA LEU A 562 -15.44 -12.13 28.70
C LEU A 562 -15.51 -13.26 29.73
N GLU A 563 -16.64 -13.97 29.77
CA GLU A 563 -16.79 -15.22 30.48
C GLU A 563 -16.36 -16.38 29.59
N LEU A 564 -15.25 -17.02 29.91
CA LEU A 564 -14.64 -18.08 29.08
C LEU A 564 -14.60 -19.39 29.87
N THR A 565 -15.27 -20.43 29.38
CA THR A 565 -15.17 -21.78 29.92
C THR A 565 -14.41 -22.67 28.95
N LEU A 566 -13.32 -23.27 29.41
CA LEU A 566 -12.53 -24.24 28.66
C LEU A 566 -12.69 -25.63 29.29
N ASN A 567 -13.11 -26.59 28.45
CA ASN A 567 -13.21 -27.99 28.84
C ASN A 567 -12.01 -28.73 28.24
N LEU A 568 -11.01 -29.06 29.05
CA LEU A 568 -9.81 -29.75 28.63
C LEU A 568 -10.08 -31.25 28.56
N ARG A 569 -9.65 -31.87 27.46
CA ARG A 569 -9.75 -33.32 27.30
C ARG A 569 -8.59 -33.97 28.02
N PRO A 570 -8.80 -35.09 28.74
CA PRO A 570 -7.69 -35.90 29.22
C PRO A 570 -6.76 -36.25 28.09
N GLU A 571 -5.46 -36.24 28.35
CA GLU A 571 -4.50 -36.76 27.41
C GLU A 571 -4.88 -38.21 27.09
N GLN A 572 -5.29 -38.43 25.85
CA GLN A 572 -5.35 -39.81 25.38
C GLN A 572 -3.88 -40.24 25.38
N LEU A 573 -3.62 -41.35 26.07
CA LEU A 573 -2.31 -42.01 26.01
C LEU A 573 -2.00 -42.41 24.56
N THR A 574 -1.60 -41.46 23.77
CA THR A 574 -1.01 -41.64 22.44
C THR A 574 0.52 -41.86 22.59
N ASP A 575 0.92 -42.55 23.65
CA ASP A 575 2.21 -43.22 23.59
C ASP A 575 2.06 -44.33 22.56
N TRP A 576 2.61 -44.08 21.38
CA TRP A 576 2.62 -45.05 20.29
C TRP A 576 3.20 -46.38 20.76
N ARG A 577 4.06 -46.42 21.79
CA ARG A 577 4.57 -47.63 22.47
C ARG A 577 3.47 -48.37 23.22
N THR A 578 2.55 -47.64 23.81
CA THR A 578 1.35 -48.20 24.45
C THR A 578 0.39 -48.72 23.38
N PHE A 579 0.23 -47.99 22.26
CA PHE A 579 -0.56 -48.48 21.11
C PHE A 579 0.07 -49.72 20.46
N GLU A 580 1.39 -49.77 20.28
CA GLU A 580 2.11 -50.94 19.80
C GLU A 580 2.04 -52.11 20.78
N ARG A 581 2.09 -51.85 22.10
CA ARG A 581 1.84 -52.90 23.10
C ARG A 581 0.42 -53.41 23.05
N ILE A 582 -0.57 -52.55 22.93
CA ILE A 582 -1.98 -52.93 22.78
C ILE A 582 -2.19 -53.69 21.48
N ARG A 583 -1.63 -53.24 20.37
CA ARG A 583 -1.66 -53.93 19.08
C ARG A 583 -1.02 -55.30 19.13
N THR A 584 0.13 -55.42 19.79
CA THR A 584 0.83 -56.69 19.99
C THR A 584 0.04 -57.62 20.90
N LEU A 585 -0.57 -57.13 21.97
CA LEU A 585 -1.46 -57.93 22.85
C LEU A 585 -2.73 -58.39 22.13
N LEU A 586 -3.36 -57.47 21.38
CA LEU A 586 -4.54 -57.83 20.56
C LEU A 586 -4.19 -58.81 19.45
N GLY A 587 -3.02 -58.64 18.79
CA GLY A 587 -2.51 -59.57 17.80
C GLY A 587 -2.25 -60.97 18.39
N GLN A 588 -1.73 -61.06 19.60
CA GLN A 588 -1.56 -62.33 20.31
C GLN A 588 -2.91 -62.97 20.72
N VAL A 589 -3.90 -62.17 21.04
CA VAL A 589 -5.26 -62.63 21.36
C VAL A 589 -5.98 -63.10 20.10
N PHE A 590 -5.82 -62.40 18.96
CA PHE A 590 -6.46 -62.77 17.69
C PHE A 590 -5.74 -63.92 16.96
N LEU A 591 -4.45 -64.14 17.20
CA LEU A 591 -3.72 -65.30 16.65
C LEU A 591 -4.09 -66.63 17.33
N ASN A 592 -4.74 -66.59 18.48
CA ASN A 592 -5.25 -67.76 19.18
C ASN A 592 -6.74 -68.06 18.92
N VAL A 593 -7.38 -67.31 18.06
CA VAL A 593 -8.76 -67.61 17.60
C VAL A 593 -8.63 -68.29 16.21
N ASP A 594 -8.66 -69.63 16.24
CA ASP A 594 -8.69 -70.46 15.04
C ASP A 594 -10.04 -70.20 14.33
N LEU A 595 -10.03 -69.44 13.28
CA LEU A 595 -11.18 -69.24 12.40
C LEU A 595 -11.24 -70.46 11.44
N ARG A 596 -11.79 -71.57 11.94
CA ARG A 596 -12.29 -72.66 11.09
C ARG A 596 -13.77 -72.43 10.75
#